data_66fcaa12b45a8d8a90ac40a12d362b17
#
_entry.id   66fcaa12b45a8d8a90ac40a12d362b17
#
_cell.length_a   1.000
_cell.length_b   1.000
_cell.length_c   1.000
_cell.angle_alpha   90.00
_cell.angle_beta   90.00
_cell.angle_gamma   90.00
#
_symmetry.space_group_name_H-M   'P 1'
#
loop_
_entity.id
_entity.type
_entity.pdbx_description
1 polymer ?
#
loop_
_entity_poly.entity_id
_entity_poly.type
_entity_poly.pdbx_seq_one_letter_code
_entity_poly.pdbx_strand_id
1 'polypeptide(L)'
;SILKQVDAVEGLFKSGRSALRFSLAIGNAPGNDMRYYDEKVNAASNFANKIWNASRFVMMNAKQGGEQPIDMSRTDIADKWILSRLNDVIKYVTENMEKFELGLAAQKVYDFIWSEFCDWYIEMAKPRLYSDDEAVKENTVAVLKKVLIDSLKLLHPFMPFITDEIYTELLGAGESIMISDYPVYDEAMSFEKEEGYMESVMSIIRGVRNQRSEMNVPPSKKAALIIRTDKPEIVSSCSAYLEKLAYASSVSVIAPDEQAPKNAASCVTDIGEAYLPLGDLIDVEKETARLEK
;
A
#
# COMPACT_ATOMS: atom_id res chain seq x y z
N SER A 1 -27.86 -20.41 7.50
CA SER A 1 -28.34 -19.25 6.76
C SER A 1 -27.31 -18.14 6.79
N ILE A 2 -27.22 -17.32 5.75
CA ILE A 2 -26.30 -16.22 5.56
C ILE A 2 -26.28 -15.27 6.77
N LEU A 3 -27.46 -14.94 7.30
CA LEU A 3 -27.60 -14.11 8.50
C LEU A 3 -26.95 -14.75 9.74
N LYS A 4 -27.03 -16.07 9.91
CA LYS A 4 -26.36 -16.76 11.02
C LYS A 4 -24.85 -16.82 10.89
N GLN A 5 -24.29 -16.86 9.66
CA GLN A 5 -22.85 -16.76 9.43
C GLN A 5 -22.35 -15.33 9.65
N VAL A 6 -23.13 -14.35 9.27
CA VAL A 6 -22.88 -12.94 9.59
C VAL A 6 -23.01 -12.68 11.09
N ASP A 7 -23.95 -13.35 11.79
CA ASP A 7 -24.18 -13.21 13.22
C ASP A 7 -23.18 -13.97 14.12
N ALA A 8 -22.46 -14.96 13.63
CA ALA A 8 -21.55 -15.79 14.43
C ALA A 8 -20.21 -15.12 14.81
N VAL A 9 -19.98 -13.91 14.37
CA VAL A 9 -18.70 -13.20 14.56
C VAL A 9 -18.91 -11.93 15.37
N GLU A 10 -19.31 -12.02 16.63
CA GLU A 10 -19.76 -10.89 17.45
C GLU A 10 -18.68 -9.88 17.85
N GLY A 11 -17.43 -10.25 17.89
CA GLY A 11 -16.30 -9.30 17.98
C GLY A 11 -15.90 -8.70 16.63
N LEU A 12 -16.42 -9.24 15.53
CA LEU A 12 -16.27 -8.82 14.14
C LEU A 12 -17.61 -8.27 13.56
N PHE A 13 -18.58 -8.03 14.38
CA PHE A 13 -20.00 -7.81 14.05
C PHE A 13 -20.28 -6.62 13.16
N LYS A 14 -19.57 -5.54 13.44
CA LYS A 14 -19.65 -4.36 12.59
C LYS A 14 -19.07 -4.67 11.21
N SER A 15 -18.04 -5.52 11.13
CA SER A 15 -17.43 -5.93 9.86
C SER A 15 -18.31 -6.85 9.02
N GLY A 16 -19.11 -7.73 9.59
CA GLY A 16 -19.99 -8.63 8.83
C GLY A 16 -21.05 -7.90 8.00
N ARG A 17 -21.73 -6.92 8.58
CA ARG A 17 -22.69 -6.07 7.85
C ARG A 17 -21.99 -5.20 6.80
N SER A 18 -20.85 -4.65 7.13
CA SER A 18 -20.03 -3.87 6.20
C SER A 18 -19.54 -4.73 5.03
N ALA A 19 -19.11 -5.96 5.28
CA ALA A 19 -18.66 -6.88 4.25
C ALA A 19 -19.77 -7.24 3.26
N LEU A 20 -20.97 -7.54 3.74
CA LEU A 20 -22.10 -7.81 2.86
C LEU A 20 -22.46 -6.58 2.00
N ARG A 21 -22.57 -5.39 2.61
CA ARG A 21 -22.86 -4.16 1.86
C ARG A 21 -21.81 -3.90 0.78
N PHE A 22 -20.54 -4.03 1.13
CA PHE A 22 -19.44 -3.80 0.20
C PHE A 22 -19.44 -4.82 -0.95
N SER A 23 -19.65 -6.11 -0.66
CA SER A 23 -19.72 -7.15 -1.68
C SER A 23 -20.87 -6.96 -2.67
N LEU A 24 -21.94 -6.26 -2.25
CA LEU A 24 -23.06 -5.89 -3.11
C LEU A 24 -22.81 -4.63 -3.94
N ALA A 25 -21.95 -3.74 -3.49
CA ALA A 25 -21.61 -2.49 -4.18
C ALA A 25 -20.48 -2.66 -5.21
N ILE A 26 -19.45 -3.46 -4.87
CA ILE A 26 -18.24 -3.58 -5.67
C ILE A 26 -18.43 -4.47 -6.90
N GLY A 27 -17.92 -4.03 -8.05
CA GLY A 27 -17.85 -4.84 -9.28
C GLY A 27 -19.16 -5.04 -10.00
N ASN A 28 -20.18 -4.21 -9.74
CA ASN A 28 -21.46 -4.26 -10.44
C ASN A 28 -21.64 -3.01 -11.30
N ALA A 29 -22.03 -3.24 -12.55
CA ALA A 29 -22.53 -2.19 -13.42
C ALA A 29 -24.04 -2.05 -13.25
N PRO A 30 -24.59 -0.83 -13.31
CA PRO A 30 -26.03 -0.62 -13.28
C PRO A 30 -26.78 -1.45 -14.32
N GLY A 31 -27.90 -2.07 -13.94
CA GLY A 31 -28.75 -2.83 -14.84
C GLY A 31 -28.35 -4.30 -15.04
N ASN A 32 -27.29 -4.78 -14.42
CA ASN A 32 -26.90 -6.19 -14.47
C ASN A 32 -27.40 -6.95 -13.26
N ASP A 33 -27.89 -8.17 -13.47
CA ASP A 33 -28.23 -9.10 -12.40
C ASP A 33 -26.97 -9.51 -11.63
N MET A 34 -27.08 -9.46 -10.31
CA MET A 34 -25.97 -9.86 -9.44
C MET A 34 -26.20 -11.25 -8.88
N ARG A 35 -25.23 -12.14 -9.10
CA ARG A 35 -25.19 -13.42 -8.41
C ARG A 35 -24.48 -13.27 -7.07
N TYR A 36 -25.10 -13.82 -6.02
CA TYR A 36 -24.46 -13.94 -4.73
C TYR A 36 -23.43 -15.08 -4.73
N TYR A 37 -22.24 -14.78 -4.23
CA TYR A 37 -21.16 -15.74 -4.01
C TYR A 37 -20.58 -15.54 -2.62
N ASP A 38 -20.44 -16.62 -1.85
CA ASP A 38 -19.82 -16.58 -0.52
C ASP A 38 -18.37 -16.06 -0.56
N GLU A 39 -17.64 -16.35 -1.65
CA GLU A 39 -16.27 -15.89 -1.85
C GLU A 39 -16.17 -14.36 -1.91
N LYS A 40 -17.16 -13.66 -2.50
CA LYS A 40 -17.20 -12.19 -2.53
C LYS A 40 -17.38 -11.60 -1.14
N VAL A 41 -18.24 -12.19 -0.33
CA VAL A 41 -18.47 -11.75 1.05
C VAL A 41 -17.24 -12.03 1.91
N ASN A 42 -16.60 -13.18 1.73
CA ASN A 42 -15.36 -13.52 2.41
C ASN A 42 -14.21 -12.57 2.03
N ALA A 43 -14.07 -12.22 0.75
CA ALA A 43 -13.09 -11.24 0.30
C ALA A 43 -13.35 -9.86 0.94
N ALA A 44 -14.61 -9.41 0.99
CA ALA A 44 -14.99 -8.17 1.64
C ALA A 44 -14.75 -8.19 3.16
N SER A 45 -14.93 -9.35 3.81
CA SER A 45 -14.61 -9.55 5.23
C SER A 45 -13.09 -9.47 5.48
N ASN A 46 -12.29 -10.09 4.61
CA ASN A 46 -10.84 -9.98 4.66
C ASN A 46 -10.37 -8.52 4.47
N PHE A 47 -11.04 -7.77 3.61
CA PHE A 47 -10.78 -6.35 3.44
C PHE A 47 -11.09 -5.55 4.71
N ALA A 48 -12.24 -5.78 5.34
CA ALA A 48 -12.58 -5.16 6.63
C ALA A 48 -11.52 -5.46 7.71
N ASN A 49 -11.08 -6.71 7.81
CA ASN A 49 -10.01 -7.11 8.73
C ASN A 49 -8.68 -6.42 8.42
N LYS A 50 -8.35 -6.27 7.14
CA LYS A 50 -7.11 -5.58 6.72
C LYS A 50 -7.14 -4.10 7.11
N ILE A 51 -8.26 -3.41 6.86
CA ILE A 51 -8.45 -2.01 7.27
C ILE A 51 -8.34 -1.89 8.79
N TRP A 52 -9.02 -2.76 9.54
CA TRP A 52 -8.96 -2.76 11.00
C TRP A 52 -7.53 -2.89 11.52
N ASN A 53 -6.76 -3.84 10.99
CA ASN A 53 -5.38 -4.05 11.38
C ASN A 53 -4.46 -2.87 11.01
N ALA A 54 -4.65 -2.29 9.83
CA ALA A 54 -3.94 -1.07 9.41
C ALA A 54 -4.26 0.10 10.33
N SER A 55 -5.54 0.28 10.68
CA SER A 55 -5.99 1.34 11.59
C SER A 55 -5.42 1.17 12.99
N ARG A 56 -5.39 -0.05 13.52
CA ARG A 56 -4.73 -0.34 14.80
C ARG A 56 -3.25 0.01 14.77
N PHE A 57 -2.55 -0.31 13.66
CA PHE A 57 -1.15 0.08 13.51
C PHE A 57 -0.97 1.60 13.55
N VAL A 58 -1.83 2.36 12.88
CA VAL A 58 -1.79 3.83 12.92
C VAL A 58 -2.08 4.33 14.34
N MET A 59 -3.14 3.83 14.99
CA MET A 59 -3.51 4.21 16.36
C MET A 59 -2.40 3.94 17.39
N MET A 60 -1.67 2.85 17.25
CA MET A 60 -0.55 2.52 18.15
C MET A 60 0.62 3.51 18.04
N ASN A 61 0.76 4.20 16.91
CA ASN A 61 1.81 5.16 16.66
C ASN A 61 1.32 6.62 16.76
N ALA A 62 0.02 6.86 16.67
CA ALA A 62 -0.60 8.18 16.71
C ALA A 62 -1.17 8.50 18.10
N LYS A 63 -1.04 9.75 18.52
CA LYS A 63 -1.83 10.25 19.63
C LYS A 63 -3.29 10.40 19.19
N GLN A 64 -4.22 10.06 20.09
CA GLN A 64 -5.63 10.31 19.88
C GLN A 64 -5.89 11.82 19.75
N GLY A 65 -6.76 12.23 18.84
CA GLY A 65 -7.09 13.65 18.61
C GLY A 65 -7.22 14.01 17.13
N GLY A 66 -7.53 15.26 16.82
CA GLY A 66 -7.72 15.77 15.46
C GLY A 66 -6.55 15.57 14.50
N GLU A 67 -6.78 15.86 13.22
CA GLU A 67 -5.74 15.87 12.22
C GLU A 67 -4.69 16.92 12.55
N GLN A 68 -3.42 16.57 12.41
CA GLN A 68 -2.31 17.51 12.54
C GLN A 68 -1.88 17.99 11.16
N PRO A 69 -1.44 19.24 11.01
CA PRO A 69 -0.93 19.73 9.74
C PRO A 69 0.33 18.95 9.33
N ILE A 70 0.42 18.59 8.06
CA ILE A 70 1.59 17.95 7.48
C ILE A 70 2.63 19.02 7.15
N ASP A 71 3.82 18.89 7.67
CA ASP A 71 4.96 19.70 7.27
C ASP A 71 5.55 19.15 5.96
N MET A 72 5.23 19.79 4.84
CA MET A 72 5.68 19.36 3.51
C MET A 72 7.19 19.40 3.34
N SER A 73 7.91 20.20 4.14
CA SER A 73 9.38 20.23 4.12
C SER A 73 10.03 18.97 4.71
N ARG A 74 9.27 18.21 5.49
CA ARG A 74 9.68 16.98 6.16
C ARG A 74 9.10 15.72 5.53
N THR A 75 8.31 15.87 4.47
CA THR A 75 7.83 14.72 3.69
C THR A 75 8.95 14.17 2.83
N ASP A 76 9.01 12.85 2.73
CA ASP A 76 9.88 12.21 1.77
C ASP A 76 9.14 11.82 0.48
N ILE A 77 9.83 11.08 -0.38
CA ILE A 77 9.28 10.67 -1.68
C ILE A 77 8.07 9.73 -1.54
N ALA A 78 8.05 8.85 -0.54
CA ALA A 78 6.93 7.93 -0.30
C ALA A 78 5.73 8.66 0.29
N ASP A 79 5.95 9.66 1.15
CA ASP A 79 4.87 10.50 1.69
C ASP A 79 4.17 11.28 0.57
N LYS A 80 4.95 11.93 -0.30
CA LYS A 80 4.41 12.67 -1.44
C LYS A 80 3.68 11.74 -2.41
N TRP A 81 4.26 10.58 -2.70
CA TRP A 81 3.62 9.57 -3.52
C TRP A 81 2.23 9.19 -2.99
N ILE A 82 2.13 8.80 -1.71
CA ILE A 82 0.83 8.34 -1.19
C ILE A 82 -0.21 9.47 -1.10
N LEU A 83 0.23 10.71 -0.81
CA LEU A 83 -0.64 11.88 -0.81
C LEU A 83 -1.16 12.20 -2.22
N SER A 84 -0.30 12.13 -3.23
CA SER A 84 -0.68 12.32 -4.64
C SER A 84 -1.64 11.23 -5.11
N ARG A 85 -1.35 9.96 -4.79
CA ARG A 85 -2.25 8.84 -5.10
C ARG A 85 -3.61 8.96 -4.43
N LEU A 86 -3.64 9.38 -3.15
CA LEU A 86 -4.90 9.65 -2.44
C LEU A 86 -5.69 10.75 -3.14
N ASN A 87 -5.02 11.81 -3.55
CA ASN A 87 -5.62 12.94 -4.24
C ASN A 87 -6.29 12.52 -5.56
N ASP A 88 -5.62 11.66 -6.34
CA ASP A 88 -6.18 11.04 -7.55
C ASP A 88 -7.41 10.16 -7.24
N VAL A 89 -7.35 9.42 -6.14
CA VAL A 89 -8.48 8.60 -5.70
C VAL A 89 -9.67 9.46 -5.32
N ILE A 90 -9.46 10.56 -4.60
CA ILE A 90 -10.51 11.53 -4.23
C ILE A 90 -11.20 12.06 -5.50
N LYS A 91 -10.43 12.49 -6.50
CA LYS A 91 -10.96 12.98 -7.77
C LYS A 91 -11.79 11.90 -8.48
N TYR A 92 -11.19 10.74 -8.69
CA TYR A 92 -11.83 9.63 -9.39
C TYR A 92 -13.12 9.16 -8.71
N VAL A 93 -13.08 9.02 -7.39
CA VAL A 93 -14.25 8.57 -6.60
C VAL A 93 -15.37 9.61 -6.68
N THR A 94 -15.05 10.89 -6.49
CA THR A 94 -16.05 11.97 -6.58
C THR A 94 -16.73 11.99 -7.95
N GLU A 95 -15.96 11.97 -9.04
CA GLU A 95 -16.49 11.96 -10.40
C GLU A 95 -17.37 10.75 -10.70
N ASN A 96 -17.02 9.56 -10.20
CA ASN A 96 -17.80 8.34 -10.43
C ASN A 96 -19.05 8.27 -9.53
N MET A 97 -18.98 8.78 -8.29
CA MET A 97 -20.15 8.90 -7.43
C MET A 97 -21.20 9.85 -8.03
N GLU A 98 -20.78 10.99 -8.61
CA GLU A 98 -21.67 11.92 -9.31
C GLU A 98 -22.34 11.31 -10.54
N LYS A 99 -21.67 10.38 -11.22
CA LYS A 99 -22.19 9.60 -12.35
C LYS A 99 -23.01 8.38 -11.95
N PHE A 100 -23.18 8.11 -10.64
CA PHE A 100 -23.79 6.90 -10.10
C PHE A 100 -23.06 5.60 -10.45
N GLU A 101 -21.78 5.68 -10.83
CA GLU A 101 -20.91 4.54 -11.08
C GLU A 101 -20.29 4.01 -9.77
N LEU A 102 -21.17 3.59 -8.84
CA LEU A 102 -20.81 3.25 -7.47
C LEU A 102 -19.81 2.09 -7.39
N GLY A 103 -19.92 1.13 -8.32
CA GLY A 103 -19.02 -0.03 -8.38
C GLY A 103 -17.58 0.36 -8.71
N LEU A 104 -17.39 1.34 -9.62
CA LEU A 104 -16.08 1.87 -9.97
C LEU A 104 -15.46 2.66 -8.82
N ALA A 105 -16.27 3.50 -8.15
CA ALA A 105 -15.85 4.25 -6.98
C ALA A 105 -15.40 3.31 -5.86
N ALA A 106 -16.21 2.30 -5.52
CA ALA A 106 -15.89 1.31 -4.49
C ALA A 106 -14.61 0.52 -4.81
N GLN A 107 -14.43 0.10 -6.08
CA GLN A 107 -13.24 -0.63 -6.53
C GLN A 107 -11.99 0.23 -6.38
N LYS A 108 -12.04 1.49 -6.78
CA LYS A 108 -10.88 2.40 -6.68
C LYS A 108 -10.42 2.62 -5.24
N VAL A 109 -11.38 2.81 -4.32
CA VAL A 109 -11.07 2.93 -2.87
C VAL A 109 -10.47 1.62 -2.33
N TYR A 110 -11.03 0.48 -2.73
CA TYR A 110 -10.51 -0.83 -2.35
C TYR A 110 -9.06 -1.01 -2.78
N ASP A 111 -8.76 -0.79 -4.06
CA ASP A 111 -7.42 -0.98 -4.63
C ASP A 111 -6.39 -0.08 -3.95
N PHE A 112 -6.75 1.18 -3.70
CA PHE A 112 -5.89 2.13 -2.99
C PHE A 112 -5.58 1.67 -1.56
N ILE A 113 -6.63 1.36 -0.78
CA ILE A 113 -6.43 0.97 0.63
C ILE A 113 -5.68 -0.34 0.72
N TRP A 114 -6.08 -1.35 -0.08
CA TRP A 114 -5.49 -2.68 -0.02
C TRP A 114 -4.03 -2.67 -0.43
N SER A 115 -3.75 -2.16 -1.62
CA SER A 115 -2.44 -2.26 -2.24
C SER A 115 -1.52 -1.09 -1.88
N GLU A 116 -1.95 0.16 -2.16
CA GLU A 116 -1.06 1.31 -2.06
C GLU A 116 -0.82 1.70 -0.59
N PHE A 117 -1.88 1.82 0.20
CA PHE A 117 -1.75 2.19 1.61
C PHE A 117 -1.22 1.04 2.47
N CYS A 118 -1.91 -0.13 2.49
CA CYS A 118 -1.57 -1.21 3.40
C CYS A 118 -0.31 -1.98 3.01
N ASP A 119 -0.16 -2.35 1.72
CA ASP A 119 0.94 -3.23 1.31
C ASP A 119 2.24 -2.46 1.04
N TRP A 120 2.15 -1.18 0.65
CA TRP A 120 3.32 -0.39 0.33
C TRP A 120 3.61 0.72 1.35
N TYR A 121 2.71 1.69 1.48
CA TYR A 121 3.02 2.89 2.25
C TYR A 121 3.28 2.61 3.73
N ILE A 122 2.48 1.77 4.38
CA ILE A 122 2.71 1.40 5.78
C ILE A 122 4.11 0.78 5.98
N GLU A 123 4.55 -0.09 5.06
CA GLU A 123 5.88 -0.69 5.14
C GLU A 123 7.01 0.34 4.90
N MET A 124 6.78 1.31 4.02
CA MET A 124 7.71 2.41 3.76
C MET A 124 7.81 3.39 4.94
N ALA A 125 6.70 3.66 5.62
CA ALA A 125 6.64 4.55 6.76
C ALA A 125 7.36 4.01 8.01
N LYS A 126 7.46 2.68 8.19
CA LYS A 126 8.03 2.06 9.39
C LYS A 126 9.43 2.57 9.77
N PRO A 127 10.43 2.73 8.88
CA PRO A 127 11.74 3.24 9.27
C PRO A 127 11.68 4.63 9.88
N ARG A 128 10.79 5.48 9.35
CA ARG A 128 10.64 6.85 9.81
C ARG A 128 9.87 6.93 11.13
N LEU A 129 8.91 6.03 11.35
CA LEU A 129 8.22 5.90 12.64
C LEU A 129 9.15 5.46 13.78
N TYR A 130 10.23 4.73 13.45
CA TYR A 130 11.23 4.27 14.41
C TYR A 130 12.53 5.10 14.36
N SER A 131 12.50 6.27 13.71
CA SER A 131 13.61 7.21 13.68
C SER A 131 13.84 7.82 15.07
N ASP A 132 15.07 8.24 15.37
CA ASP A 132 15.40 9.02 16.57
C ASP A 132 14.97 10.49 16.43
N ASP A 133 14.66 10.97 15.22
CA ASP A 133 14.13 12.32 14.97
C ASP A 133 12.61 12.35 15.22
N GLU A 134 12.23 12.93 16.36
CA GLU A 134 10.83 13.02 16.78
C GLU A 134 9.98 13.84 15.79
N ALA A 135 10.53 14.87 15.16
CA ALA A 135 9.79 15.67 14.18
C ALA A 135 9.52 14.91 12.88
N VAL A 136 10.43 14.02 12.47
CA VAL A 136 10.21 13.09 11.35
C VAL A 136 9.12 12.09 11.70
N LYS A 137 9.15 11.54 12.91
CA LYS A 137 8.10 10.64 13.41
C LYS A 137 6.73 11.29 13.40
N GLU A 138 6.60 12.46 14.04
CA GLU A 138 5.33 13.18 14.15
C GLU A 138 4.76 13.51 12.77
N ASN A 139 5.60 13.93 11.82
CA ASN A 139 5.17 14.20 10.45
C ASN A 139 4.72 12.93 9.72
N THR A 140 5.44 11.83 9.89
CA THR A 140 5.05 10.54 9.31
C THR A 140 3.71 10.05 9.87
N VAL A 141 3.49 10.22 11.15
CA VAL A 141 2.20 9.92 11.80
C VAL A 141 1.09 10.81 11.25
N ALA A 142 1.35 12.12 11.03
CA ALA A 142 0.38 13.03 10.43
C ALA A 142 -0.04 12.58 9.03
N VAL A 143 0.91 12.18 8.19
CA VAL A 143 0.61 11.64 6.83
C VAL A 143 -0.19 10.35 6.93
N LEU A 144 0.24 9.37 7.75
CA LEU A 144 -0.49 8.11 7.94
C LEU A 144 -1.94 8.35 8.38
N LYS A 145 -2.12 9.27 9.33
CA LYS A 145 -3.42 9.62 9.88
C LYS A 145 -4.31 10.28 8.84
N LYS A 146 -3.78 11.25 8.08
CA LYS A 146 -4.47 11.93 6.98
C LYS A 146 -4.94 10.94 5.93
N VAL A 147 -4.03 10.09 5.45
CA VAL A 147 -4.37 9.09 4.42
C VAL A 147 -5.42 8.11 4.92
N LEU A 148 -5.33 7.65 6.17
CA LEU A 148 -6.33 6.76 6.75
C LEU A 148 -7.69 7.45 6.87
N ILE A 149 -7.76 8.66 7.44
CA ILE A 149 -9.01 9.39 7.65
C ILE A 149 -9.73 9.63 6.32
N ASP A 150 -9.04 10.14 5.31
CA ASP A 150 -9.66 10.40 4.02
C ASP A 150 -10.09 9.10 3.32
N SER A 151 -9.30 8.04 3.45
CA SER A 151 -9.70 6.71 2.95
C SER A 151 -10.98 6.20 3.62
N LEU A 152 -11.11 6.40 4.94
CA LEU A 152 -12.33 6.04 5.67
C LEU A 152 -13.54 6.85 5.21
N LYS A 153 -13.37 8.16 4.96
CA LYS A 153 -14.43 9.03 4.43
C LYS A 153 -14.89 8.60 3.05
N LEU A 154 -13.95 8.27 2.15
CA LEU A 154 -14.25 7.74 0.80
C LEU A 154 -14.95 6.38 0.85
N LEU A 155 -14.60 5.53 1.82
CA LEU A 155 -15.17 4.20 1.99
C LEU A 155 -16.51 4.20 2.72
N HIS A 156 -16.80 5.23 3.51
CA HIS A 156 -17.94 5.29 4.41
C HIS A 156 -19.30 5.01 3.74
N PRO A 157 -19.61 5.51 2.53
CA PRO A 157 -20.86 5.21 1.85
C PRO A 157 -21.09 3.71 1.64
N PHE A 158 -20.02 2.93 1.51
CA PHE A 158 -20.06 1.49 1.24
C PHE A 158 -19.97 0.64 2.52
N MET A 159 -19.16 1.07 3.50
CA MET A 159 -18.88 0.33 4.73
C MET A 159 -19.07 1.20 6.00
N PRO A 160 -20.27 1.74 6.26
CA PRO A 160 -20.49 2.79 7.26
C PRO A 160 -20.13 2.40 8.70
N PHE A 161 -20.34 1.14 9.08
CA PHE A 161 -20.16 0.73 10.47
C PHE A 161 -18.70 0.66 10.91
N ILE A 162 -17.85 0.02 10.09
CA ILE A 162 -16.42 -0.11 10.42
C ILE A 162 -15.68 1.22 10.28
N THR A 163 -16.05 2.03 9.30
CA THR A 163 -15.39 3.33 9.06
C THR A 163 -15.70 4.32 10.18
N ASP A 164 -16.94 4.36 10.67
CA ASP A 164 -17.33 5.23 11.78
C ASP A 164 -16.67 4.81 13.10
N GLU A 165 -16.59 3.51 13.35
CA GLU A 165 -15.92 2.98 14.55
C GLU A 165 -14.43 3.37 14.57
N ILE A 166 -13.72 3.13 13.46
CA ILE A 166 -12.30 3.46 13.35
C ILE A 166 -12.09 4.97 13.47
N TYR A 167 -12.93 5.76 12.80
CA TYR A 167 -12.85 7.22 12.82
C TYR A 167 -13.01 7.77 14.24
N THR A 168 -14.02 7.31 14.96
CA THR A 168 -14.31 7.71 16.33
C THR A 168 -13.16 7.35 17.30
N GLU A 169 -12.63 6.13 17.17
CA GLU A 169 -11.49 5.68 17.96
C GLU A 169 -10.22 6.50 17.68
N LEU A 170 -9.95 6.82 16.42
CA LEU A 170 -8.76 7.54 16.00
C LEU A 170 -8.77 9.00 16.45
N LEU A 171 -9.94 9.66 16.41
CA LEU A 171 -10.08 11.06 16.79
C LEU A 171 -10.35 11.28 18.29
N GLY A 172 -10.77 10.24 19.03
CA GLY A 172 -10.94 10.34 20.47
C GLY A 172 -12.27 10.94 20.91
N ALA A 173 -13.33 10.55 20.31
CA ALA A 173 -14.73 10.77 20.67
C ALA A 173 -15.42 12.05 20.20
N GLY A 174 -16.63 11.89 19.83
CA GLY A 174 -17.74 12.83 19.85
C GLY A 174 -18.40 13.06 18.53
N GLU A 175 -17.70 13.07 17.43
CA GLU A 175 -18.31 13.34 16.13
C GLU A 175 -18.25 12.14 15.20
N SER A 176 -19.42 11.74 14.66
CA SER A 176 -19.49 10.71 13.64
C SER A 176 -18.83 11.16 12.35
N ILE A 177 -18.21 10.22 11.63
CA ILE A 177 -17.66 10.46 10.29
C ILE A 177 -18.74 11.02 9.32
N MET A 178 -20.02 10.74 9.57
CA MET A 178 -21.14 11.20 8.74
C MET A 178 -21.32 12.70 8.65
N ILE A 179 -20.86 13.44 9.66
CA ILE A 179 -20.96 14.90 9.69
C ILE A 179 -19.63 15.60 9.36
N SER A 180 -18.60 14.80 9.06
CA SER A 180 -17.29 15.33 8.67
C SER A 180 -17.30 15.77 7.19
N ASP A 181 -16.47 16.78 6.86
CA ASP A 181 -16.30 17.18 5.48
C ASP A 181 -15.76 16.06 4.61
N TYR A 182 -16.33 15.91 3.41
CA TYR A 182 -15.87 14.94 2.43
C TYR A 182 -14.53 15.41 1.83
N PRO A 183 -13.58 14.49 1.54
CA PRO A 183 -12.31 14.89 0.96
C PRO A 183 -12.48 15.56 -0.40
N VAL A 184 -11.69 16.61 -0.61
CA VAL A 184 -11.72 17.40 -1.85
C VAL A 184 -10.37 17.30 -2.55
N TYR A 185 -10.41 17.18 -3.88
CA TYR A 185 -9.20 17.22 -4.72
C TYR A 185 -8.49 18.56 -4.59
N ASP A 186 -7.18 18.51 -4.42
CA ASP A 186 -6.30 19.68 -4.32
C ASP A 186 -5.15 19.54 -5.32
N GLU A 187 -5.09 20.40 -6.33
CA GLU A 187 -4.06 20.38 -7.37
C GLU A 187 -2.64 20.52 -6.78
N ALA A 188 -2.50 21.21 -5.64
CA ALA A 188 -1.21 21.36 -4.96
C ALA A 188 -0.67 20.05 -4.35
N MET A 189 -1.51 19.01 -4.24
CA MET A 189 -1.14 17.69 -3.74
C MET A 189 -0.86 16.68 -4.86
N SER A 190 -0.60 17.12 -6.08
CA SER A 190 -0.18 16.29 -7.21
C SER A 190 1.34 16.30 -7.34
N PHE A 191 1.98 15.13 -7.20
CA PHE A 191 3.44 14.96 -7.22
C PHE A 191 3.85 13.92 -8.27
N GLU A 192 3.60 14.21 -9.55
CA GLU A 192 3.82 13.30 -10.68
C GLU A 192 5.25 12.73 -10.74
N LYS A 193 6.26 13.54 -10.39
CA LYS A 193 7.65 13.09 -10.37
C LYS A 193 7.88 12.00 -9.32
N GLU A 194 7.38 12.22 -8.12
CA GLU A 194 7.51 11.28 -7.01
C GLU A 194 6.70 10.01 -7.26
N GLU A 195 5.56 10.11 -7.94
CA GLU A 195 4.79 8.96 -8.39
C GLU A 195 5.58 8.09 -9.36
N GLY A 196 6.15 8.67 -10.42
CA GLY A 196 6.96 7.94 -11.39
C GLY A 196 8.20 7.28 -10.75
N TYR A 197 8.82 7.94 -9.78
CA TYR A 197 9.94 7.37 -9.04
C TYR A 197 9.52 6.16 -8.21
N MET A 198 8.41 6.27 -7.48
CA MET A 198 7.91 5.18 -6.64
C MET A 198 7.39 4.00 -7.45
N GLU A 199 6.77 4.23 -8.60
CA GLU A 199 6.36 3.15 -9.51
C GLU A 199 7.57 2.35 -10.01
N SER A 200 8.64 3.04 -10.41
CA SER A 200 9.90 2.39 -10.83
C SER A 200 10.53 1.59 -9.70
N VAL A 201 10.58 2.14 -8.50
CA VAL A 201 11.12 1.46 -7.32
C VAL A 201 10.29 0.22 -6.95
N MET A 202 8.96 0.33 -6.98
CA MET A 202 8.07 -0.80 -6.74
C MET A 202 8.21 -1.90 -7.81
N SER A 203 8.44 -1.52 -9.07
CA SER A 203 8.75 -2.46 -10.15
C SER A 203 10.02 -3.26 -9.86
N ILE A 204 11.11 -2.57 -9.46
CA ILE A 204 12.36 -3.22 -9.04
C ILE A 204 12.13 -4.18 -7.88
N ILE A 205 11.45 -3.73 -6.83
CA ILE A 205 11.19 -4.54 -5.63
C ILE A 205 10.40 -5.80 -5.99
N ARG A 206 9.36 -5.67 -6.83
CA ARG A 206 8.56 -6.83 -7.31
C ARG A 206 9.43 -7.80 -8.11
N GLY A 207 10.22 -7.30 -9.06
CA GLY A 207 11.13 -8.11 -9.86
C GLY A 207 12.13 -8.89 -9.00
N VAL A 208 12.78 -8.22 -8.06
CA VAL A 208 13.72 -8.83 -7.12
C VAL A 208 13.05 -9.88 -6.23
N ARG A 209 11.85 -9.58 -5.68
CA ARG A 209 11.10 -10.55 -4.85
C ARG A 209 10.67 -11.78 -5.64
N ASN A 210 10.27 -11.63 -6.89
CA ASN A 210 9.92 -12.76 -7.77
C ASN A 210 11.14 -13.63 -8.02
N GLN A 211 12.29 -13.06 -8.40
CA GLN A 211 13.54 -13.79 -8.59
C GLN A 211 13.95 -14.55 -7.33
N ARG A 212 13.88 -13.91 -6.15
CA ARG A 212 14.17 -14.57 -4.87
C ARG A 212 13.22 -15.74 -4.59
N SER A 213 11.93 -15.58 -4.91
CA SER A 213 10.92 -16.62 -4.74
C SER A 213 11.19 -17.83 -5.66
N GLU A 214 11.51 -17.59 -6.93
CA GLU A 214 11.86 -18.63 -7.90
C GLU A 214 13.11 -19.44 -7.48
N MET A 215 14.08 -18.75 -6.87
CA MET A 215 15.30 -19.36 -6.34
C MET A 215 15.13 -19.92 -4.91
N ASN A 216 13.94 -19.86 -4.31
CA ASN A 216 13.67 -20.27 -2.93
C ASN A 216 14.58 -19.57 -1.89
N VAL A 217 14.97 -18.31 -2.13
CA VAL A 217 15.81 -17.53 -1.21
C VAL A 217 14.93 -16.87 -0.15
N PRO A 218 15.10 -17.20 1.15
CA PRO A 218 14.30 -16.63 2.21
C PRO A 218 14.62 -15.14 2.42
N PRO A 219 13.67 -14.34 2.93
CA PRO A 219 13.87 -12.91 3.22
C PRO A 219 15.03 -12.61 4.19
N SER A 220 15.37 -13.57 5.07
CA SER A 220 16.47 -13.43 6.04
C SER A 220 17.85 -13.40 5.40
N LYS A 221 18.02 -13.99 4.21
CA LYS A 221 19.27 -13.91 3.45
C LYS A 221 19.31 -12.64 2.64
N LYS A 222 20.14 -11.67 3.04
CA LYS A 222 20.34 -10.42 2.29
C LYS A 222 21.46 -10.59 1.26
N ALA A 223 21.33 -9.94 0.11
CA ALA A 223 22.34 -9.87 -0.94
C ALA A 223 22.52 -8.44 -1.45
N ALA A 224 23.65 -8.17 -2.08
CA ALA A 224 23.81 -6.91 -2.80
C ALA A 224 22.79 -6.83 -3.96
N LEU A 225 22.24 -5.65 -4.19
CA LEU A 225 21.38 -5.34 -5.32
C LEU A 225 22.12 -4.36 -6.23
N ILE A 226 22.38 -4.76 -7.47
CA ILE A 226 23.07 -3.95 -8.46
C ILE A 226 22.04 -3.58 -9.53
N ILE A 227 21.88 -2.30 -9.80
CA ILE A 227 20.89 -1.80 -10.76
C ILE A 227 21.64 -1.12 -11.92
N ARG A 228 21.45 -1.65 -13.13
CA ARG A 228 21.96 -1.06 -14.36
C ARG A 228 20.91 -0.13 -14.95
N THR A 229 21.15 1.17 -14.90
CA THR A 229 20.17 2.18 -15.32
C THR A 229 20.85 3.47 -15.78
N ASP A 230 20.15 4.20 -16.63
CA ASP A 230 20.46 5.58 -17.02
C ASP A 230 19.82 6.63 -16.08
N LYS A 231 19.10 6.17 -15.03
CA LYS A 231 18.37 7.01 -14.06
C LYS A 231 18.86 6.77 -12.62
N PRO A 232 20.15 7.04 -12.33
CA PRO A 232 20.75 6.77 -11.01
C PRO A 232 20.10 7.57 -9.87
N GLU A 233 19.51 8.71 -10.18
CA GLU A 233 18.84 9.59 -9.21
C GLU A 233 17.60 8.93 -8.58
N ILE A 234 16.86 8.08 -9.33
CA ILE A 234 15.71 7.33 -8.80
C ILE A 234 16.19 6.33 -7.74
N VAL A 235 17.25 5.57 -8.08
CA VAL A 235 17.80 4.54 -7.18
C VAL A 235 18.39 5.17 -5.93
N SER A 236 19.16 6.26 -6.07
CA SER A 236 19.79 6.94 -4.93
C SER A 236 18.76 7.59 -4.00
N SER A 237 17.70 8.20 -4.54
CA SER A 237 16.63 8.81 -3.74
C SER A 237 15.80 7.79 -2.95
N CYS A 238 15.77 6.53 -3.39
CA CYS A 238 14.94 5.48 -2.83
C CYS A 238 15.74 4.27 -2.32
N SER A 239 17.06 4.40 -2.14
CA SER A 239 17.94 3.30 -1.74
C SER A 239 17.49 2.60 -0.45
N ALA A 240 17.06 3.37 0.55
CA ALA A 240 16.57 2.83 1.82
C ALA A 240 15.34 1.92 1.65
N TYR A 241 14.43 2.25 0.72
CA TYR A 241 13.27 1.41 0.40
C TYR A 241 13.67 0.15 -0.34
N LEU A 242 14.61 0.27 -1.29
CA LEU A 242 15.16 -0.89 -2.00
C LEU A 242 15.87 -1.85 -1.04
N GLU A 243 16.74 -1.34 -0.16
CA GLU A 243 17.41 -2.17 0.85
C GLU A 243 16.42 -2.92 1.75
N LYS A 244 15.43 -2.22 2.25
CA LYS A 244 14.46 -2.81 3.18
C LYS A 244 13.50 -3.76 2.48
N LEU A 245 12.87 -3.32 1.39
CA LEU A 245 11.75 -4.04 0.79
C LEU A 245 12.17 -5.09 -0.24
N ALA A 246 13.36 -4.95 -0.86
CA ALA A 246 13.95 -6.00 -1.69
C ALA A 246 14.87 -6.96 -0.92
N TYR A 247 15.00 -6.77 0.41
CA TYR A 247 15.90 -7.54 1.28
C TYR A 247 17.35 -7.48 0.80
N ALA A 248 17.78 -6.27 0.38
CA ALA A 248 19.15 -6.05 -0.03
C ALA A 248 20.05 -5.71 1.17
N SER A 249 21.32 -6.11 1.10
CA SER A 249 22.36 -5.71 2.05
C SER A 249 22.98 -4.37 1.68
N SER A 250 22.96 -4.05 0.40
CA SER A 250 23.42 -2.78 -0.19
C SER A 250 22.78 -2.60 -1.56
N VAL A 251 22.69 -1.36 -2.01
CA VAL A 251 22.21 -1.00 -3.35
C VAL A 251 23.31 -0.24 -4.05
N SER A 252 23.64 -0.62 -5.28
CA SER A 252 24.60 0.07 -6.13
C SER A 252 24.06 0.24 -7.54
N VAL A 253 24.55 1.24 -8.24
CA VAL A 253 24.18 1.54 -9.62
C VAL A 253 25.38 1.34 -10.52
N ILE A 254 25.15 0.75 -11.68
CA ILE A 254 26.13 0.68 -12.78
C ILE A 254 25.54 1.34 -14.04
N ALA A 255 26.41 1.88 -14.88
CA ALA A 255 25.98 2.53 -16.12
C ALA A 255 25.47 1.50 -17.15
N PRO A 256 24.64 1.92 -18.12
CA PRO A 256 24.09 1.01 -19.14
C PRO A 256 25.15 0.30 -20.00
N ASP A 257 26.31 0.90 -20.17
CA ASP A 257 27.46 0.38 -20.93
C ASP A 257 28.40 -0.50 -20.10
N GLU A 258 28.23 -0.54 -18.77
CA GLU A 258 29.01 -1.41 -17.90
C GLU A 258 28.59 -2.87 -18.02
N GLN A 259 29.56 -3.77 -17.83
CA GLN A 259 29.31 -5.21 -17.89
C GLN A 259 28.42 -5.66 -16.71
N ALA A 260 27.43 -6.47 -17.05
CA ALA A 260 26.63 -7.14 -16.04
C ALA A 260 27.49 -8.00 -15.09
N PRO A 261 27.17 -8.06 -13.80
CA PRO A 261 27.89 -8.91 -12.86
C PRO A 261 27.79 -10.37 -13.27
N LYS A 262 28.93 -11.08 -13.20
CA LYS A 262 28.97 -12.53 -13.46
C LYS A 262 28.28 -13.29 -12.33
N ASN A 263 27.60 -14.39 -12.66
CA ASN A 263 26.89 -15.24 -11.68
C ASN A 263 25.86 -14.46 -10.83
N ALA A 264 25.02 -13.70 -11.50
CA ALA A 264 23.90 -12.99 -10.89
C ALA A 264 22.58 -13.38 -11.54
N ALA A 265 21.52 -13.52 -10.74
CA ALA A 265 20.16 -13.54 -11.26
C ALA A 265 19.78 -12.13 -11.67
N SER A 266 19.02 -11.98 -12.75
CA SER A 266 18.61 -10.68 -13.25
C SER A 266 17.11 -10.60 -13.50
N CYS A 267 16.55 -9.42 -13.33
CA CYS A 267 15.20 -9.11 -13.78
C CYS A 267 15.19 -7.75 -14.50
N VAL A 268 14.36 -7.70 -15.54
CA VAL A 268 14.10 -6.45 -16.28
C VAL A 268 13.09 -5.62 -15.51
N THR A 269 13.32 -4.33 -15.45
CA THR A 269 12.46 -3.35 -14.78
C THR A 269 12.20 -2.15 -15.70
N ASP A 270 11.32 -1.26 -15.30
CA ASP A 270 10.93 -0.09 -16.10
C ASP A 270 12.09 0.89 -16.37
N ILE A 271 13.10 0.88 -15.50
CA ILE A 271 14.25 1.79 -15.60
C ILE A 271 15.58 1.08 -15.89
N GLY A 272 15.56 -0.20 -16.24
CA GLY A 272 16.77 -0.95 -16.55
C GLY A 272 16.75 -2.38 -16.04
N GLU A 273 17.87 -2.89 -15.62
CA GLU A 273 18.02 -4.27 -15.15
C GLU A 273 18.54 -4.32 -13.72
N ALA A 274 17.92 -5.14 -12.89
CA ALA A 274 18.35 -5.38 -11.54
C ALA A 274 19.02 -6.76 -11.42
N TYR A 275 20.17 -6.81 -10.76
CA TYR A 275 21.01 -7.99 -10.60
C TYR A 275 21.17 -8.35 -9.13
N LEU A 276 21.03 -9.64 -8.84
CA LEU A 276 21.28 -10.26 -7.54
C LEU A 276 22.47 -11.21 -7.68
N PRO A 277 23.66 -10.87 -7.21
CA PRO A 277 24.78 -11.82 -7.17
C PRO A 277 24.41 -13.07 -6.39
N LEU A 278 24.61 -14.23 -6.99
CA LEU A 278 24.17 -15.52 -6.43
C LEU A 278 25.04 -15.96 -5.26
N GLY A 279 26.31 -15.63 -5.24
CA GLY A 279 27.30 -15.83 -4.18
C GLY A 279 26.84 -16.68 -3.01
N ASP A 280 26.57 -16.04 -1.87
CA ASP A 280 26.12 -16.71 -0.64
C ASP A 280 24.60 -16.99 -0.59
N LEU A 281 23.82 -16.64 -1.66
CA LEU A 281 22.37 -16.80 -1.65
C LEU A 281 21.91 -18.23 -1.89
N ILE A 282 22.54 -18.91 -2.83
CA ILE A 282 22.19 -20.25 -3.25
C ILE A 282 23.44 -21.13 -3.35
N ASP A 283 23.25 -22.41 -3.10
CA ASP A 283 24.22 -23.46 -3.42
C ASP A 283 24.04 -23.78 -4.92
N VAL A 284 24.94 -23.23 -5.74
CA VAL A 284 24.85 -23.32 -7.21
C VAL A 284 24.81 -24.77 -7.68
N GLU A 285 25.53 -25.68 -7.03
CA GLU A 285 25.56 -27.11 -7.39
C GLU A 285 24.20 -27.79 -7.14
N LYS A 286 23.57 -27.48 -5.99
CA LYS A 286 22.24 -28.00 -5.67
C LYS A 286 21.16 -27.44 -6.58
N GLU A 287 21.24 -26.14 -6.92
CA GLU A 287 20.24 -25.51 -7.76
C GLU A 287 20.37 -25.97 -9.22
N THR A 288 21.57 -26.15 -9.74
CA THR A 288 21.81 -26.76 -11.06
C THR A 288 21.21 -28.16 -11.12
N ALA A 289 21.47 -28.99 -10.10
CA ALA A 289 20.89 -30.34 -10.03
C ALA A 289 19.35 -30.36 -9.90
N ARG A 290 18.74 -29.28 -9.38
CA ARG A 290 17.28 -29.13 -9.31
C ARG A 290 16.68 -28.75 -10.67
N LEU A 291 17.36 -27.92 -11.44
CA LEU A 291 16.91 -27.45 -12.75
C LEU A 291 17.13 -28.49 -13.87
N GLU A 292 18.04 -29.43 -13.67
CA GLU A 292 18.30 -30.54 -14.60
C GLU A 292 17.35 -31.75 -14.42
N LYS A 293 16.49 -31.74 -13.41
CA LYS A 293 15.42 -32.72 -13.17
C LYS A 293 14.08 -32.24 -13.69
#